data_64c8296fbb04e5d681c8485418517a66
#
_entry.id   64c8296fbb04e5d681c8485418517a66
#
_cell.length_a   1.000
_cell.length_b   1.000
_cell.length_c   1.000
_cell.angle_alpha   90.00
_cell.angle_beta   90.00
_cell.angle_gamma   90.00
#
_symmetry.space_group_name_H-M   'P 1'
#
loop_
_entity.id
_entity.type
_entity.pdbx_description
1 polymer ?
#
loop_
_entity_poly.entity_id
_entity_poly.type
_entity_poly.pdbx_seq_one_letter_code
_entity_poly.pdbx_strand_id
1 'polypeptide(L)'
;MKSKAIFLAVSAAAFAASAVVTVDFSNATAKFRPALHSSGYAPAFQRAHQAKWDAKIKEMNFDYVRTHDLGLVNGGSRAFDVQYMFPLMHLDPKDPKNYFFATTDFMLDFQYAIGQKPFYRLGTSIEHTGLVHFAAEIPKDFDKMAEVFAGTVRHYVKGWGDPEGKVRPIEYWEIWNEPDGSNNMWSFNGGVNDRDPKNNRNAERRELFVEFFVKVLKRLKSEFPELKIGGPALCSMREDWFRPILKACKAAGVRPDFLSWHYYGNEPDRMFKMADDADKMCKEEGFDGLEFIINEWHFYCKAGWGKNAACRAPDNMNDINSACYSLTVLSRLQTSRYDQAYFYGCRFDGSWGFKDYNSGELNKNFYAMKAFGEIKRDCTDICASTSTDKDVTAFAAKSADGKRAMLLVTDYYGRDMRIPVSVKGADGVKNVSARVLSFEKNLEPIDVKLKDGKLTLAKPDAYSAAFLVTFDF
;
A
#
# COMPACT_ATOMS: atom_id res chain seq x y z
N MET A 1 -22.99 39.79 -63.20
CA MET A 1 -22.83 38.54 -62.46
C MET A 1 -22.20 38.89 -61.12
N LYS A 2 -22.97 38.78 -60.02
CA LYS A 2 -22.56 39.20 -58.67
C LYS A 2 -21.95 37.98 -57.94
N SER A 3 -20.68 38.09 -57.59
CA SER A 3 -19.96 37.08 -56.76
C SER A 3 -20.41 37.22 -55.28
N LYS A 4 -20.94 36.18 -54.72
CA LYS A 4 -21.28 36.12 -53.29
C LYS A 4 -20.05 35.57 -52.54
N ALA A 5 -19.40 36.37 -51.72
CA ALA A 5 -18.41 35.95 -50.77
C ALA A 5 -19.10 35.20 -49.61
N ILE A 6 -18.74 33.96 -49.38
CA ILE A 6 -19.16 33.15 -48.24
C ILE A 6 -18.17 33.44 -47.09
N PHE A 7 -18.62 34.12 -46.05
CA PHE A 7 -17.92 34.23 -44.80
C PHE A 7 -18.06 32.93 -44.02
N LEU A 8 -17.00 32.17 -43.88
CA LEU A 8 -16.90 31.09 -42.89
C LEU A 8 -16.75 31.71 -41.50
N ALA A 9 -17.79 31.59 -40.69
CA ALA A 9 -17.71 31.87 -39.27
C ALA A 9 -16.90 30.73 -38.62
N VAL A 10 -15.67 30.97 -38.20
CA VAL A 10 -14.92 30.10 -37.34
C VAL A 10 -15.56 30.19 -35.95
N SER A 11 -16.30 29.17 -35.57
CA SER A 11 -16.78 29.01 -34.19
C SER A 11 -15.60 28.86 -33.28
N ALA A 12 -15.36 29.85 -32.41
CA ALA A 12 -14.44 29.72 -31.30
C ALA A 12 -14.92 28.58 -30.40
N ALA A 13 -14.25 27.43 -30.45
CA ALA A 13 -14.46 26.40 -29.49
C ALA A 13 -14.14 27.00 -28.10
N ALA A 14 -15.11 26.95 -27.22
CA ALA A 14 -14.90 27.31 -25.82
C ALA A 14 -13.75 26.47 -25.27
N PHE A 15 -12.63 27.10 -24.97
CA PHE A 15 -11.57 26.48 -24.24
C PHE A 15 -12.15 26.08 -22.87
N ALA A 16 -12.20 24.78 -22.58
CA ALA A 16 -12.47 24.32 -21.23
C ALA A 16 -11.50 25.06 -20.31
N ALA A 17 -12.03 25.65 -19.25
CA ALA A 17 -11.18 26.33 -18.27
C ALA A 17 -10.08 25.37 -17.82
N SER A 18 -8.83 25.80 -17.97
CA SER A 18 -7.69 24.98 -17.54
C SER A 18 -7.78 24.74 -16.02
N ALA A 19 -7.41 23.55 -15.59
CA ALA A 19 -7.39 23.22 -14.18
C ALA A 19 -6.61 24.26 -13.38
N VAL A 20 -7.20 24.74 -12.29
CA VAL A 20 -6.55 25.68 -11.38
C VAL A 20 -6.28 24.95 -10.07
N VAL A 21 -4.99 24.77 -9.77
CA VAL A 21 -4.54 24.31 -8.45
C VAL A 21 -4.39 25.54 -7.56
N THR A 22 -4.95 25.46 -6.36
CA THR A 22 -4.71 26.47 -5.30
C THR A 22 -4.05 25.80 -4.11
N VAL A 23 -3.00 26.42 -3.60
CA VAL A 23 -2.31 26.02 -2.37
C VAL A 23 -2.17 27.19 -1.42
N ASP A 24 -2.28 26.92 -0.12
CA ASP A 24 -2.06 27.92 0.93
C ASP A 24 -1.11 27.36 2.00
N PHE A 25 0.16 27.74 1.93
CA PHE A 25 1.19 27.32 2.90
C PHE A 25 1.06 27.97 4.28
N SER A 26 0.25 29.03 4.43
CA SER A 26 -0.06 29.63 5.72
C SER A 26 -1.12 28.85 6.50
N ASN A 27 -1.89 27.99 5.81
CA ASN A 27 -3.00 27.21 6.38
C ASN A 27 -2.61 25.73 6.51
N ALA A 28 -2.05 25.34 7.65
CA ALA A 28 -1.81 23.93 8.00
C ALA A 28 -3.14 23.28 8.43
N THR A 29 -3.50 22.19 7.77
CA THR A 29 -4.80 21.51 7.98
C THR A 29 -4.68 20.24 8.82
N ALA A 30 -3.52 19.54 8.77
CA ALA A 30 -3.28 18.32 9.50
C ALA A 30 -1.77 18.05 9.66
N LYS A 31 -1.43 17.03 10.47
CA LYS A 31 -0.10 16.44 10.48
C LYS A 31 0.06 15.40 9.37
N PHE A 32 1.25 15.30 8.83
CA PHE A 32 1.61 14.23 7.89
C PHE A 32 1.51 12.88 8.58
N ARG A 33 0.92 11.89 7.90
CA ARG A 33 0.65 10.54 8.42
C ARG A 33 1.61 9.54 7.74
N PRO A 34 2.79 9.27 8.32
CA PRO A 34 3.85 8.51 7.65
C PRO A 34 3.47 7.06 7.34
N ALA A 35 2.67 6.39 8.18
CA ALA A 35 2.25 5.00 8.00
C ALA A 35 1.42 4.76 6.72
N LEU A 36 0.87 5.82 6.12
CA LEU A 36 0.18 5.76 4.82
C LEU A 36 1.14 5.70 3.62
N HIS A 37 2.45 5.78 3.85
CA HIS A 37 3.49 5.54 2.87
C HIS A 37 4.35 4.36 3.30
N SER A 38 3.80 3.17 3.17
CA SER A 38 4.42 1.90 3.54
C SER A 38 4.45 0.92 2.36
N SER A 39 5.20 -0.15 2.45
CA SER A 39 5.31 -1.14 1.39
C SER A 39 4.87 -2.52 1.84
N GLY A 40 4.13 -3.20 0.99
CA GLY A 40 3.99 -4.65 1.02
C GLY A 40 5.21 -5.29 0.37
N TYR A 41 5.58 -6.48 0.79
CA TYR A 41 6.73 -7.19 0.25
C TYR A 41 8.05 -6.43 0.48
N ALA A 42 8.83 -6.81 1.45
CA ALA A 42 10.18 -6.26 1.61
C ALA A 42 11.08 -6.76 0.46
N PRO A 43 12.16 -6.06 0.18
CA PRO A 43 13.10 -6.51 -0.84
C PRO A 43 13.56 -7.92 -0.50
N ALA A 44 13.39 -8.84 -1.44
CA ALA A 44 14.00 -10.14 -1.35
C ALA A 44 15.51 -9.94 -1.14
N PHE A 45 16.07 -10.63 -0.16
CA PHE A 45 17.51 -10.60 0.07
C PHE A 45 18.24 -11.10 -1.18
N GLN A 46 18.78 -10.17 -1.95
CA GLN A 46 19.53 -10.45 -3.16
C GLN A 46 21.02 -10.22 -2.90
N ARG A 47 21.75 -11.26 -2.60
CA ARG A 47 23.21 -11.37 -2.42
C ARG A 47 24.07 -10.13 -2.79
N ALA A 48 24.96 -10.21 -3.77
CA ALA A 48 25.97 -9.20 -4.08
C ALA A 48 25.46 -7.83 -4.56
N HIS A 49 24.19 -7.70 -4.91
CA HIS A 49 23.58 -6.42 -5.35
C HIS A 49 22.77 -5.71 -4.26
N GLN A 50 22.70 -6.26 -3.05
CA GLN A 50 21.84 -5.76 -1.99
C GLN A 50 22.13 -4.30 -1.63
N ALA A 51 23.39 -3.92 -1.42
CA ALA A 51 23.75 -2.55 -1.06
C ALA A 51 23.26 -1.49 -2.06
N LYS A 52 23.25 -1.83 -3.35
CA LYS A 52 22.72 -0.93 -4.40
C LYS A 52 21.22 -0.68 -4.21
N TRP A 53 20.47 -1.74 -3.90
CA TRP A 53 19.01 -1.65 -3.73
C TRP A 53 18.63 -1.04 -2.39
N ASP A 54 19.41 -1.29 -1.33
CA ASP A 54 19.18 -0.68 -0.02
C ASP A 54 19.18 0.85 -0.09
N ALA A 55 20.13 1.42 -0.83
CA ALA A 55 20.17 2.86 -1.05
C ALA A 55 18.89 3.34 -1.77
N LYS A 56 18.40 2.58 -2.78
CA LYS A 56 17.17 2.91 -3.50
C LYS A 56 15.91 2.78 -2.64
N ILE A 57 15.85 1.78 -1.77
CA ILE A 57 14.76 1.64 -0.81
C ILE A 57 14.73 2.81 0.17
N LYS A 58 15.89 3.23 0.69
CA LYS A 58 16.00 4.40 1.56
C LYS A 58 15.58 5.71 0.86
N GLU A 59 15.83 5.85 -0.44
CA GLU A 59 15.33 6.99 -1.22
C GLU A 59 13.79 7.07 -1.24
N MET A 60 13.10 5.93 -1.27
CA MET A 60 11.62 5.88 -1.23
C MET A 60 11.05 6.15 0.17
N ASN A 61 11.83 5.98 1.23
CA ASN A 61 11.50 6.34 2.61
C ASN A 61 10.16 5.77 3.12
N PHE A 62 9.90 4.49 2.85
CA PHE A 62 8.73 3.80 3.42
C PHE A 62 8.79 3.74 4.95
N ASP A 63 7.63 3.76 5.64
CA ASP A 63 7.55 3.70 7.10
C ASP A 63 7.52 2.26 7.61
N TYR A 64 6.53 1.49 7.16
CA TYR A 64 6.39 0.07 7.48
C TYR A 64 6.65 -0.81 6.27
N VAL A 65 6.94 -2.07 6.56
CA VAL A 65 6.97 -3.15 5.56
C VAL A 65 6.11 -4.31 6.05
N ARG A 66 5.17 -4.75 5.24
CA ARG A 66 4.39 -5.96 5.52
C ARG A 66 5.19 -7.20 5.12
N THR A 67 5.32 -8.16 6.04
CA THR A 67 6.17 -9.35 5.88
C THR A 67 5.50 -10.48 5.05
N HIS A 68 4.66 -10.12 4.08
CA HIS A 68 4.02 -11.09 3.20
C HIS A 68 4.93 -11.41 2.00
N ASP A 69 4.92 -12.66 1.53
CA ASP A 69 5.67 -13.18 0.37
C ASP A 69 7.19 -12.99 0.38
N LEU A 70 7.76 -12.74 1.55
CA LEU A 70 9.20 -12.60 1.69
C LEU A 70 9.90 -13.95 1.52
N GLY A 71 10.53 -14.12 0.36
CA GLY A 71 11.31 -15.30 0.03
C GLY A 71 12.81 -15.05 0.07
N LEU A 72 13.57 -16.12 0.26
CA LEU A 72 14.99 -16.15 -0.08
C LEU A 72 15.14 -16.18 -1.61
N VAL A 73 16.21 -15.59 -2.12
CA VAL A 73 16.49 -15.39 -3.56
C VAL A 73 16.39 -16.64 -4.43
N ASN A 74 16.56 -17.80 -3.87
CA ASN A 74 16.54 -19.06 -4.64
C ASN A 74 15.17 -19.75 -4.65
N GLY A 75 14.13 -19.00 -4.54
CA GLY A 75 12.77 -19.36 -4.89
C GLY A 75 12.21 -20.52 -4.11
N GLY A 76 11.59 -20.48 -3.13
CA GLY A 76 10.84 -21.59 -2.55
C GLY A 76 10.57 -21.47 -1.08
N SER A 77 11.39 -20.79 -0.33
CA SER A 77 11.13 -20.64 1.10
C SER A 77 10.55 -19.28 1.38
N ARG A 78 9.30 -19.24 1.78
CA ARG A 78 8.66 -18.06 2.32
C ARG A 78 9.00 -18.00 3.81
N ALA A 79 10.08 -17.27 4.16
CA ALA A 79 10.68 -17.29 5.49
C ALA A 79 9.71 -16.92 6.63
N PHE A 80 8.66 -16.16 6.33
CA PHE A 80 7.63 -15.76 7.29
C PHE A 80 6.43 -16.69 7.34
N ASP A 81 6.39 -17.72 6.49
CA ASP A 81 5.29 -18.67 6.51
C ASP A 81 5.43 -19.66 7.67
N VAL A 82 4.31 -19.98 8.30
CA VAL A 82 4.27 -20.85 9.47
C VAL A 82 4.88 -22.23 9.19
N GLN A 83 4.71 -22.76 7.98
CA GLN A 83 5.29 -24.04 7.57
C GLN A 83 6.83 -24.01 7.51
N TYR A 84 7.42 -22.84 7.32
CA TYR A 84 8.86 -22.68 7.39
C TYR A 84 9.36 -22.56 8.83
N MET A 85 8.68 -21.75 9.64
CA MET A 85 9.09 -21.52 11.03
C MET A 85 8.75 -22.68 11.97
N PHE A 86 7.61 -23.34 11.77
CA PHE A 86 7.17 -24.49 12.57
C PHE A 86 6.73 -25.64 11.65
N PRO A 87 7.67 -26.33 10.99
CA PRO A 87 7.36 -27.29 9.93
C PRO A 87 6.77 -28.61 10.43
N LEU A 88 7.01 -28.97 11.68
CA LEU A 88 6.64 -30.25 12.25
C LEU A 88 5.44 -30.10 13.21
N MET A 89 4.25 -29.96 12.65
CA MET A 89 3.00 -29.63 13.37
C MET A 89 2.62 -30.64 14.47
N HIS A 90 3.24 -31.82 14.56
CA HIS A 90 3.02 -32.78 15.66
C HIS A 90 3.80 -32.44 16.92
N LEU A 91 4.84 -31.58 16.85
CA LEU A 91 5.67 -31.20 17.99
C LEU A 91 4.96 -30.20 18.91
N ASP A 92 5.50 -30.03 20.13
CA ASP A 92 4.96 -29.08 21.11
C ASP A 92 5.28 -27.63 20.73
N PRO A 93 4.28 -26.77 20.51
CA PRO A 93 4.49 -25.35 20.17
C PRO A 93 5.00 -24.49 21.35
N LYS A 94 5.08 -25.05 22.56
CA LYS A 94 5.63 -24.37 23.75
C LYS A 94 7.14 -24.61 23.94
N ASP A 95 7.74 -25.49 23.16
CA ASP A 95 9.18 -25.68 23.13
C ASP A 95 9.82 -24.87 21.98
N PRO A 96 10.65 -23.84 22.29
CA PRO A 96 11.28 -22.99 21.27
C PRO A 96 12.20 -23.74 20.32
N LYS A 97 12.72 -24.90 20.73
CA LYS A 97 13.58 -25.75 19.89
C LYS A 97 12.86 -26.33 18.67
N ASN A 98 11.53 -26.30 18.65
CA ASN A 98 10.71 -26.79 17.56
C ASN A 98 10.47 -25.72 16.47
N TYR A 99 11.02 -24.51 16.63
CA TYR A 99 10.93 -23.40 15.68
C TYR A 99 12.26 -23.15 14.97
N PHE A 100 12.17 -22.65 13.73
CA PHE A 100 13.31 -22.26 12.91
C PHE A 100 13.28 -20.74 12.65
N PHE A 101 13.68 -19.96 13.66
CA PHE A 101 13.60 -18.49 13.59
C PHE A 101 14.76 -17.84 12.82
N ALA A 102 15.93 -18.47 12.75
CA ALA A 102 17.17 -17.83 12.29
C ALA A 102 17.07 -17.05 10.96
N THR A 103 16.36 -17.60 9.97
CA THR A 103 16.19 -16.93 8.67
C THR A 103 15.28 -15.71 8.78
N THR A 104 14.18 -15.84 9.52
CA THR A 104 13.21 -14.76 9.72
C THR A 104 13.81 -13.66 10.57
N ASP A 105 14.62 -14.01 11.60
CA ASP A 105 15.40 -13.07 12.41
C ASP A 105 16.33 -12.24 11.56
N PHE A 106 17.10 -12.88 10.71
CA PHE A 106 18.02 -12.22 9.80
C PHE A 106 17.29 -11.23 8.87
N MET A 107 16.11 -11.61 8.33
CA MET A 107 15.34 -10.76 7.45
C MET A 107 14.72 -9.57 8.21
N LEU A 108 14.25 -9.75 9.42
CA LEU A 108 13.76 -8.66 10.26
C LEU A 108 14.88 -7.69 10.66
N ASP A 109 16.02 -8.22 11.08
CA ASP A 109 17.20 -7.40 11.41
C ASP A 109 17.64 -6.55 10.22
N PHE A 110 17.57 -7.10 9.02
CA PHE A 110 17.82 -6.37 7.79
C PHE A 110 16.79 -5.24 7.55
N GLN A 111 15.49 -5.49 7.77
CA GLN A 111 14.45 -4.46 7.65
C GLN A 111 14.68 -3.29 8.61
N TYR A 112 15.02 -3.58 9.86
CA TYR A 112 15.40 -2.54 10.81
C TYR A 112 16.64 -1.74 10.36
N ALA A 113 17.67 -2.43 9.82
CA ALA A 113 18.88 -1.79 9.34
C ALA A 113 18.66 -0.80 8.18
N ILE A 114 17.62 -1.01 7.38
CA ILE A 114 17.22 -0.08 6.32
C ILE A 114 16.18 0.96 6.76
N GLY A 115 15.80 0.95 8.05
CA GLY A 115 14.90 1.95 8.64
C GLY A 115 13.41 1.66 8.49
N GLN A 116 13.03 0.43 8.17
CA GLN A 116 11.63 0.02 8.04
C GLN A 116 11.14 -0.68 9.32
N LYS A 117 9.88 -0.43 9.70
CA LYS A 117 9.19 -1.10 10.80
C LYS A 117 8.42 -2.31 10.25
N PRO A 118 8.57 -3.51 10.81
CA PRO A 118 7.79 -4.66 10.36
C PRO A 118 6.30 -4.54 10.74
N PHE A 119 5.44 -4.91 9.80
CA PHE A 119 4.03 -5.28 10.00
C PHE A 119 3.93 -6.77 9.70
N TYR A 120 3.72 -7.59 10.73
CA TYR A 120 3.93 -9.04 10.63
C TYR A 120 2.65 -9.78 10.24
N ARG A 121 2.67 -10.47 9.08
CA ARG A 121 1.61 -11.39 8.65
C ARG A 121 1.86 -12.79 9.20
N LEU A 122 0.99 -13.28 10.09
CA LEU A 122 0.94 -14.65 10.58
C LEU A 122 0.19 -15.54 9.59
N GLY A 123 0.67 -16.77 9.36
CA GLY A 123 0.01 -17.75 8.50
C GLY A 123 0.85 -18.16 7.30
N THR A 124 0.21 -18.35 6.17
CA THR A 124 0.81 -18.90 4.94
C THR A 124 0.55 -17.97 3.76
N SER A 125 1.58 -17.72 2.95
CA SER A 125 1.40 -17.09 1.64
C SER A 125 0.81 -18.08 0.63
N ILE A 126 0.14 -17.56 -0.39
CA ILE A 126 -0.40 -18.41 -1.48
C ILE A 126 0.69 -19.03 -2.35
N GLU A 127 1.87 -18.45 -2.34
CA GLU A 127 3.06 -18.94 -3.04
C GLU A 127 3.84 -19.97 -2.25
N HIS A 128 3.41 -20.30 -1.03
CA HIS A 128 3.99 -21.40 -0.27
C HIS A 128 3.67 -22.70 -0.99
N THR A 129 4.60 -23.18 -1.80
CA THR A 129 4.37 -24.28 -2.70
C THR A 129 4.53 -25.62 -2.02
N GLY A 130 3.42 -26.32 -1.89
CA GLY A 130 3.42 -27.77 -1.83
C GLY A 130 3.30 -28.37 -3.24
N LEU A 131 2.66 -29.53 -3.35
CA LEU A 131 2.36 -30.21 -4.62
C LEU A 131 1.37 -29.40 -5.48
N VAL A 132 0.59 -28.51 -4.88
CA VAL A 132 -0.38 -27.66 -5.56
C VAL A 132 0.06 -26.21 -5.41
N HIS A 133 0.34 -25.59 -6.54
CA HIS A 133 0.75 -24.18 -6.58
C HIS A 133 -0.37 -23.26 -6.07
N PHE A 134 -0.02 -22.27 -5.28
CA PHE A 134 -0.94 -21.33 -4.63
C PHE A 134 -1.96 -21.97 -3.68
N ALA A 135 -1.61 -23.04 -2.99
CA ALA A 135 -2.49 -23.66 -2.02
C ALA A 135 -2.07 -23.38 -0.58
N ALA A 136 -3.00 -22.86 0.22
CA ALA A 136 -2.85 -22.72 1.66
C ALA A 136 -3.90 -23.58 2.36
N GLU A 137 -3.46 -24.64 3.04
CA GLU A 137 -4.36 -25.57 3.71
C GLU A 137 -4.98 -24.99 4.98
N ILE A 138 -6.25 -25.30 5.21
CA ILE A 138 -6.92 -25.03 6.47
C ILE A 138 -6.22 -25.82 7.59
N PRO A 139 -5.76 -25.16 8.67
CA PRO A 139 -5.15 -25.86 9.80
C PRO A 139 -6.08 -26.94 10.37
N LYS A 140 -5.54 -28.11 10.69
CA LYS A 140 -6.32 -29.23 11.25
C LYS A 140 -6.70 -29.02 12.72
N ASP A 141 -5.90 -28.25 13.44
CA ASP A 141 -6.07 -27.92 14.86
C ASP A 141 -5.86 -26.42 15.05
N PHE A 142 -6.95 -25.69 15.28
CA PHE A 142 -6.94 -24.23 15.40
C PHE A 142 -6.31 -23.77 16.72
N ASP A 143 -6.50 -24.52 17.80
CA ASP A 143 -5.93 -24.17 19.11
C ASP A 143 -4.41 -24.34 19.09
N LYS A 144 -3.93 -25.41 18.47
CA LYS A 144 -2.50 -25.63 18.26
C LYS A 144 -1.88 -24.57 17.34
N MET A 145 -2.53 -24.21 16.25
CA MET A 145 -2.05 -23.15 15.35
C MET A 145 -2.01 -21.79 16.07
N ALA A 146 -3.01 -21.50 16.90
CA ALA A 146 -3.02 -20.28 17.71
C ALA A 146 -1.84 -20.24 18.70
N GLU A 147 -1.45 -21.38 19.29
CA GLU A 147 -0.27 -21.47 20.16
C GLU A 147 1.03 -21.35 19.35
N VAL A 148 1.12 -21.91 18.15
CA VAL A 148 2.28 -21.69 17.25
C VAL A 148 2.44 -20.20 16.92
N PHE A 149 1.35 -19.51 16.64
CA PHE A 149 1.38 -18.05 16.41
C PHE A 149 1.79 -17.29 17.67
N ALA A 150 1.29 -17.69 18.84
CA ALA A 150 1.70 -17.10 20.12
C ALA A 150 3.20 -17.31 20.39
N GLY A 151 3.76 -18.48 20.08
CA GLY A 151 5.19 -18.76 20.13
C GLY A 151 5.99 -17.83 19.22
N THR A 152 5.52 -17.60 18.00
CA THR A 152 6.15 -16.67 17.04
C THR A 152 6.15 -15.24 17.58
N VAL A 153 5.00 -14.74 18.07
CA VAL A 153 4.91 -13.41 18.68
C VAL A 153 5.85 -13.30 19.89
N ARG A 154 5.82 -14.29 20.78
CA ARG A 154 6.64 -14.34 22.00
C ARG A 154 8.14 -14.28 21.70
N HIS A 155 8.58 -14.98 20.64
CA HIS A 155 9.97 -14.92 20.20
C HIS A 155 10.39 -13.49 19.89
N TYR A 156 9.63 -12.77 19.08
CA TYR A 156 10.01 -11.43 18.65
C TYR A 156 9.83 -10.36 19.72
N VAL A 157 8.73 -10.39 20.47
CA VAL A 157 8.44 -9.30 21.43
C VAL A 157 9.00 -9.55 22.84
N LYS A 158 9.39 -10.80 23.15
CA LYS A 158 9.94 -11.15 24.48
C LYS A 158 11.31 -11.84 24.42
N GLY A 159 11.88 -12.07 23.22
CA GLY A 159 13.15 -12.80 23.06
C GLY A 159 13.07 -14.28 23.41
N TRP A 160 11.87 -14.88 23.43
CA TRP A 160 11.69 -16.28 23.78
C TRP A 160 12.34 -17.23 22.75
N GLY A 161 13.27 -18.08 23.22
CA GLY A 161 14.01 -19.00 22.37
C GLY A 161 15.11 -18.35 21.52
N ASP A 162 15.31 -17.04 21.61
CA ASP A 162 16.48 -16.37 21.04
C ASP A 162 17.71 -16.64 21.94
N PRO A 163 18.86 -17.10 21.40
CA PRO A 163 20.06 -17.44 22.19
C PRO A 163 20.59 -16.28 23.03
N GLU A 164 20.38 -15.03 22.59
CA GLU A 164 20.82 -13.81 23.27
C GLU A 164 19.67 -13.07 23.96
N GLY A 165 18.44 -13.61 23.88
CA GLY A 165 17.24 -12.94 24.38
C GLY A 165 16.88 -11.68 23.61
N LYS A 166 17.24 -11.58 22.34
CA LYS A 166 17.04 -10.38 21.52
C LYS A 166 15.55 -10.13 21.26
N VAL A 167 15.10 -8.94 21.61
CA VAL A 167 13.75 -8.44 21.32
C VAL A 167 13.75 -7.68 20.00
N ARG A 168 12.72 -7.93 19.19
CA ARG A 168 12.44 -7.20 17.94
C ARG A 168 11.04 -6.58 18.06
N PRO A 169 10.92 -5.25 18.26
CA PRO A 169 9.65 -4.60 18.62
C PRO A 169 8.72 -4.52 17.40
N ILE A 170 7.84 -5.49 17.27
CA ILE A 170 6.81 -5.54 16.23
C ILE A 170 5.46 -5.15 16.88
N GLU A 171 4.87 -4.07 16.42
CA GLU A 171 3.63 -3.54 16.96
C GLU A 171 2.39 -4.22 16.36
N TYR A 172 2.41 -4.46 15.02
CA TYR A 172 1.26 -4.93 14.25
C TYR A 172 1.40 -6.40 13.85
N TRP A 173 0.36 -7.20 14.16
CA TRP A 173 0.29 -8.62 13.89
C TRP A 173 -1.00 -8.96 13.14
N GLU A 174 -0.87 -9.41 11.92
CA GLU A 174 -1.99 -9.72 11.04
C GLU A 174 -2.25 -11.22 10.99
N ILE A 175 -3.51 -11.61 11.14
CA ILE A 175 -3.94 -13.01 11.10
C ILE A 175 -4.32 -13.36 9.67
N TRP A 176 -3.47 -14.13 9.01
CA TRP A 176 -3.65 -14.72 7.68
C TRP A 176 -3.47 -13.74 6.51
N ASN A 177 -3.81 -14.25 5.27
CA ASN A 177 -3.82 -13.50 4.01
C ASN A 177 -4.87 -14.09 3.07
N GLU A 178 -5.76 -13.26 2.53
CA GLU A 178 -6.74 -13.57 1.49
C GLU A 178 -7.53 -14.88 1.68
N PRO A 179 -8.10 -15.14 2.87
CA PRO A 179 -8.89 -16.37 3.07
C PRO A 179 -10.15 -16.43 2.20
N ASP A 180 -10.61 -15.28 1.72
CA ASP A 180 -11.75 -15.08 0.83
C ASP A 180 -11.38 -15.17 -0.66
N GLY A 181 -10.12 -15.38 -0.98
CA GLY A 181 -9.61 -15.48 -2.33
C GLY A 181 -10.13 -16.70 -3.09
N SER A 182 -9.43 -17.05 -4.17
CA SER A 182 -9.74 -18.29 -4.90
C SER A 182 -9.62 -19.49 -3.95
N ASN A 183 -10.21 -20.59 -4.34
CA ASN A 183 -10.29 -21.84 -3.57
C ASN A 183 -8.96 -22.38 -3.00
N ASN A 184 -7.85 -21.71 -3.24
CA ASN A 184 -6.51 -22.14 -2.83
C ASN A 184 -5.98 -21.38 -1.60
N MET A 185 -6.61 -20.28 -1.18
CA MET A 185 -6.06 -19.38 -0.15
C MET A 185 -6.48 -19.73 1.27
N TRP A 186 -7.56 -20.48 1.40
CA TRP A 186 -8.04 -21.16 2.60
C TRP A 186 -8.73 -22.43 2.15
N SER A 187 -7.97 -23.50 1.92
CA SER A 187 -8.43 -24.63 1.14
C SER A 187 -8.51 -25.95 1.93
N PHE A 188 -9.46 -26.77 1.53
CA PHE A 188 -9.48 -28.16 1.93
C PHE A 188 -8.49 -28.95 1.04
N ASN A 189 -7.76 -29.90 1.59
CA ASN A 189 -6.86 -30.81 0.84
C ASN A 189 -5.88 -30.10 -0.13
N GLY A 190 -5.33 -28.94 0.25
CA GLY A 190 -4.38 -28.23 -0.59
C GLY A 190 -4.95 -27.71 -1.91
N GLY A 191 -6.27 -27.49 -2.00
CA GLY A 191 -6.93 -26.97 -3.19
C GLY A 191 -7.12 -27.96 -4.34
N VAL A 192 -6.76 -29.22 -4.17
CA VAL A 192 -6.76 -30.21 -5.28
C VAL A 192 -8.14 -30.43 -5.89
N ASN A 193 -9.20 -30.36 -5.13
CA ASN A 193 -10.59 -30.56 -5.60
C ASN A 193 -11.49 -29.34 -5.35
N ASP A 194 -10.93 -28.25 -4.84
CA ASP A 194 -11.71 -27.07 -4.44
C ASP A 194 -12.11 -26.16 -5.62
N ARG A 195 -11.55 -26.42 -6.80
CA ARG A 195 -11.83 -25.67 -8.03
C ARG A 195 -13.06 -26.12 -8.80
N ASP A 196 -13.67 -27.24 -8.40
CA ASP A 196 -14.92 -27.72 -9.05
C ASP A 196 -16.08 -26.78 -8.71
N PRO A 197 -16.70 -26.10 -9.68
CA PRO A 197 -17.85 -25.24 -9.45
C PRO A 197 -19.04 -25.95 -8.79
N LYS A 198 -19.10 -27.28 -8.90
CA LYS A 198 -20.13 -28.12 -8.28
C LYS A 198 -19.85 -28.33 -6.79
N ASN A 199 -18.63 -28.12 -6.34
CA ASN A 199 -18.22 -28.29 -4.94
C ASN A 199 -17.99 -26.93 -4.27
N ASN A 200 -18.99 -26.03 -4.35
CA ASN A 200 -18.89 -24.69 -3.77
C ASN A 200 -19.02 -24.74 -2.24
N ARG A 201 -17.89 -24.86 -1.55
CA ARG A 201 -17.80 -24.86 -0.09
C ARG A 201 -17.44 -23.48 0.49
N ASN A 202 -17.71 -22.39 -0.21
CA ASN A 202 -17.29 -21.05 0.22
C ASN A 202 -17.91 -20.63 1.56
N ALA A 203 -19.17 -21.00 1.82
CA ALA A 203 -19.81 -20.72 3.11
C ALA A 203 -19.11 -21.45 4.26
N GLU A 204 -18.85 -22.74 4.09
CA GLU A 204 -18.16 -23.57 5.08
C GLU A 204 -16.73 -23.09 5.33
N ARG A 205 -15.99 -22.71 4.28
CA ARG A 205 -14.66 -22.13 4.43
C ARG A 205 -14.68 -20.83 5.25
N ARG A 206 -15.66 -19.97 4.99
CA ARG A 206 -15.83 -18.73 5.73
C ARG A 206 -16.14 -19.01 7.21
N GLU A 207 -17.03 -19.93 7.48
CA GLU A 207 -17.37 -20.33 8.86
C GLU A 207 -16.15 -20.84 9.62
N LEU A 208 -15.38 -21.75 9.03
CA LEU A 208 -14.14 -22.27 9.59
C LEU A 208 -13.10 -21.17 9.78
N PHE A 209 -13.00 -20.22 8.85
CA PHE A 209 -12.09 -19.11 8.99
C PHE A 209 -12.50 -18.16 10.12
N VAL A 210 -13.78 -17.88 10.26
CA VAL A 210 -14.32 -17.06 11.37
C VAL A 210 -13.97 -17.70 12.72
N GLU A 211 -14.17 -19.00 12.88
CA GLU A 211 -13.79 -19.75 14.08
C GLU A 211 -12.29 -19.65 14.35
N PHE A 212 -11.47 -19.92 13.33
CA PHE A 212 -10.02 -19.83 13.42
C PHE A 212 -9.56 -18.43 13.82
N PHE A 213 -10.06 -17.39 13.14
CA PHE A 213 -9.68 -16.00 13.42
C PHE A 213 -9.96 -15.60 14.88
N VAL A 214 -11.14 -15.93 15.38
CA VAL A 214 -11.54 -15.63 16.77
C VAL A 214 -10.67 -16.37 17.78
N LYS A 215 -10.37 -17.66 17.56
CA LYS A 215 -9.49 -18.46 18.43
C LYS A 215 -8.08 -17.85 18.47
N VAL A 216 -7.50 -17.54 17.32
CA VAL A 216 -6.17 -16.91 17.23
C VAL A 216 -6.17 -15.55 17.91
N LEU A 217 -7.12 -14.69 17.58
CA LEU A 217 -7.22 -13.36 18.17
C LEU A 217 -7.33 -13.43 19.69
N LYS A 218 -8.22 -14.28 20.22
CA LYS A 218 -8.39 -14.48 21.65
C LYS A 218 -7.12 -14.97 22.33
N ARG A 219 -6.43 -15.94 21.72
CA ARG A 219 -5.17 -16.47 22.25
C ARG A 219 -4.08 -15.41 22.30
N LEU A 220 -3.91 -14.65 21.23
CA LEU A 220 -2.90 -13.60 21.15
C LEU A 220 -3.22 -12.43 22.10
N LYS A 221 -4.45 -11.94 22.11
CA LYS A 221 -4.85 -10.85 23.00
C LYS A 221 -4.78 -11.22 24.48
N SER A 222 -4.91 -12.49 24.85
CA SER A 222 -4.76 -12.93 26.23
C SER A 222 -3.33 -12.83 26.75
N GLU A 223 -2.33 -12.95 25.88
CA GLU A 223 -0.91 -12.90 26.27
C GLU A 223 -0.24 -11.56 25.91
N PHE A 224 -0.73 -10.88 24.87
CA PHE A 224 -0.16 -9.65 24.31
C PHE A 224 -1.24 -8.57 24.12
N PRO A 225 -1.90 -8.12 25.21
CA PRO A 225 -3.01 -7.17 25.11
C PRO A 225 -2.57 -5.80 24.53
N GLU A 226 -1.29 -5.45 24.66
CA GLU A 226 -0.69 -4.20 24.21
C GLU A 226 -0.43 -4.15 22.69
N LEU A 227 -0.35 -5.31 22.04
CA LEU A 227 -0.05 -5.38 20.61
C LEU A 227 -1.30 -5.13 19.75
N LYS A 228 -1.10 -4.58 18.58
CA LYS A 228 -2.13 -4.40 17.56
C LYS A 228 -2.33 -5.71 16.78
N ILE A 229 -3.46 -6.37 16.98
CA ILE A 229 -3.77 -7.67 16.37
C ILE A 229 -5.07 -7.56 15.59
N GLY A 230 -5.06 -7.94 14.32
CA GLY A 230 -6.22 -7.85 13.44
C GLY A 230 -6.03 -8.61 12.12
N GLY A 231 -6.64 -8.13 11.08
CA GLY A 231 -6.63 -8.74 9.74
C GLY A 231 -8.02 -8.76 9.11
N PRO A 232 -8.34 -9.73 8.25
CA PRO A 232 -7.51 -10.85 7.77
C PRO A 232 -6.91 -10.64 6.37
N ALA A 233 -6.64 -9.42 5.94
CA ALA A 233 -6.12 -9.15 4.59
C ALA A 233 -7.04 -9.72 3.50
N LEU A 234 -8.31 -9.36 3.49
CA LEU A 234 -9.23 -9.84 2.45
C LEU A 234 -8.83 -9.31 1.06
N CYS A 235 -9.12 -10.06 0.00
CA CYS A 235 -8.89 -9.63 -1.39
C CYS A 235 -9.54 -8.28 -1.74
N SER A 236 -10.55 -7.87 -0.94
CA SER A 236 -11.26 -6.60 -1.07
C SER A 236 -12.02 -6.32 0.23
N MET A 237 -12.58 -5.12 0.38
CA MET A 237 -13.56 -4.87 1.44
C MET A 237 -14.83 -5.68 1.16
N ARG A 238 -15.07 -6.71 1.95
CA ARG A 238 -16.16 -7.67 1.81
C ARG A 238 -16.97 -7.77 3.08
N GLU A 239 -18.14 -7.14 3.10
CA GLU A 239 -19.06 -7.18 4.25
C GLU A 239 -19.51 -8.60 4.60
N ASP A 240 -19.69 -9.47 3.60
CA ASP A 240 -20.10 -10.88 3.78
C ASP A 240 -19.03 -11.72 4.51
N TRP A 241 -17.80 -11.25 4.64
CA TRP A 241 -16.74 -11.83 5.45
C TRP A 241 -16.51 -11.06 6.76
N PHE A 242 -16.43 -9.73 6.71
CA PHE A 242 -16.16 -8.92 7.90
C PHE A 242 -17.29 -8.98 8.94
N ARG A 243 -18.56 -8.90 8.51
CA ARG A 243 -19.67 -8.96 9.46
C ARG A 243 -19.72 -10.25 10.28
N PRO A 244 -19.60 -11.47 9.71
CA PRO A 244 -19.47 -12.70 10.48
C PRO A 244 -18.30 -12.70 11.48
N ILE A 245 -17.12 -12.20 11.05
CA ILE A 245 -15.94 -12.07 11.93
C ILE A 245 -16.24 -11.17 13.11
N LEU A 246 -16.76 -9.94 12.88
CA LEU A 246 -17.08 -8.99 13.94
C LEU A 246 -18.14 -9.53 14.91
N LYS A 247 -19.21 -10.15 14.40
CA LYS A 247 -20.24 -10.78 15.23
C LYS A 247 -19.69 -11.89 16.11
N ALA A 248 -18.82 -12.75 15.55
CA ALA A 248 -18.17 -13.81 16.31
C ALA A 248 -17.19 -13.28 17.35
N CYS A 249 -16.42 -12.24 17.02
CA CYS A 249 -15.56 -11.54 17.98
C CYS A 249 -16.36 -10.94 19.14
N LYS A 250 -17.49 -10.29 18.86
CA LYS A 250 -18.39 -9.74 19.88
C LYS A 250 -18.95 -10.83 20.78
N ALA A 251 -19.40 -11.94 20.20
CA ALA A 251 -19.91 -13.09 20.97
C ALA A 251 -18.83 -13.73 21.84
N ALA A 252 -17.58 -13.76 21.40
CA ALA A 252 -16.43 -14.27 22.15
C ALA A 252 -15.84 -13.29 23.16
N GLY A 253 -16.32 -12.04 23.24
CA GLY A 253 -15.81 -11.00 24.13
C GLY A 253 -14.38 -10.55 23.77
N VAL A 254 -14.02 -10.59 22.48
CA VAL A 254 -12.71 -10.15 22.00
C VAL A 254 -12.87 -9.11 20.89
N ARG A 255 -11.89 -8.19 20.74
CA ARG A 255 -11.92 -7.12 19.77
C ARG A 255 -10.63 -7.12 18.93
N PRO A 256 -10.70 -7.14 17.59
CA PRO A 256 -9.53 -6.83 16.77
C PRO A 256 -9.17 -5.34 16.91
N ASP A 257 -7.91 -4.98 16.68
CA ASP A 257 -7.48 -3.58 16.67
C ASP A 257 -7.67 -2.95 15.31
N PHE A 258 -7.60 -3.74 14.25
CA PHE A 258 -7.75 -3.28 12.87
C PHE A 258 -8.45 -4.30 11.98
N LEU A 259 -8.99 -3.81 10.86
CA LEU A 259 -9.38 -4.61 9.71
C LEU A 259 -8.46 -4.30 8.54
N SER A 260 -8.12 -5.31 7.74
CA SER A 260 -7.26 -5.15 6.58
C SER A 260 -7.81 -5.84 5.32
N TRP A 261 -7.55 -5.21 4.18
CA TRP A 261 -7.95 -5.71 2.86
C TRP A 261 -7.07 -5.16 1.75
N HIS A 262 -7.26 -5.65 0.52
CA HIS A 262 -6.50 -5.31 -0.66
C HIS A 262 -7.32 -4.48 -1.65
N TYR A 263 -6.61 -3.76 -2.52
CA TYR A 263 -7.20 -3.12 -3.68
C TYR A 263 -6.23 -3.08 -4.86
N TYR A 264 -6.58 -3.77 -5.93
CA TYR A 264 -5.91 -3.71 -7.21
C TYR A 264 -6.85 -3.12 -8.26
N GLY A 265 -6.53 -1.96 -8.79
CA GLY A 265 -7.40 -1.26 -9.72
C GLY A 265 -6.82 0.06 -10.22
N ASN A 266 -7.59 0.75 -11.05
CA ASN A 266 -7.22 2.03 -11.65
C ASN A 266 -8.19 3.18 -11.29
N GLU A 267 -9.07 2.97 -10.31
CA GLU A 267 -10.08 3.93 -9.84
C GLU A 267 -9.81 4.32 -8.38
N PRO A 268 -9.13 5.47 -8.13
CA PRO A 268 -8.86 5.91 -6.75
C PRO A 268 -10.15 6.03 -5.90
N ASP A 269 -11.23 6.58 -6.45
CA ASP A 269 -12.48 6.80 -5.70
C ASP A 269 -13.06 5.52 -5.12
N ARG A 270 -12.95 4.41 -5.83
CA ARG A 270 -13.39 3.10 -5.36
C ARG A 270 -12.61 2.64 -4.14
N MET A 271 -11.29 2.86 -4.14
CA MET A 271 -10.43 2.52 -2.99
C MET A 271 -10.87 3.29 -1.73
N PHE A 272 -11.12 4.59 -1.86
CA PHE A 272 -11.53 5.42 -0.70
C PHE A 272 -12.92 5.07 -0.21
N LYS A 273 -13.87 4.83 -1.12
CA LYS A 273 -15.21 4.37 -0.75
C LYS A 273 -15.20 3.07 0.09
N MET A 274 -14.26 2.17 -0.14
CA MET A 274 -14.12 0.94 0.67
C MET A 274 -13.90 1.25 2.16
N ALA A 275 -13.11 2.27 2.49
CA ALA A 275 -12.87 2.65 3.88
C ALA A 275 -14.11 3.29 4.52
N ASP A 276 -14.86 4.09 3.75
CA ASP A 276 -16.13 4.68 4.22
C ASP A 276 -17.19 3.59 4.47
N ASP A 277 -17.30 2.62 3.56
CA ASP A 277 -18.21 1.48 3.70
C ASP A 277 -17.83 0.62 4.92
N ALA A 278 -16.52 0.40 5.15
CA ALA A 278 -16.02 -0.33 6.32
C ALA A 278 -16.32 0.41 7.63
N ASP A 279 -16.14 1.73 7.69
CA ASP A 279 -16.44 2.53 8.86
C ASP A 279 -17.93 2.47 9.22
N LYS A 280 -18.79 2.58 8.21
CA LYS A 280 -20.24 2.42 8.38
C LYS A 280 -20.59 1.03 8.92
N MET A 281 -20.06 -0.03 8.30
CA MET A 281 -20.28 -1.42 8.73
C MET A 281 -19.82 -1.64 10.17
N CYS A 282 -18.64 -1.16 10.54
CA CYS A 282 -18.09 -1.32 11.89
C CYS A 282 -18.98 -0.63 12.94
N LYS A 283 -19.49 0.58 12.67
CA LYS A 283 -20.43 1.28 13.54
C LYS A 283 -21.73 0.49 13.72
N GLU A 284 -22.28 -0.06 12.66
CA GLU A 284 -23.49 -0.90 12.70
C GLU A 284 -23.31 -2.15 13.57
N GLU A 285 -22.10 -2.76 13.56
CA GLU A 285 -21.79 -3.94 14.37
C GLU A 285 -21.31 -3.59 15.79
N GLY A 286 -21.14 -2.30 16.13
CA GLY A 286 -20.70 -1.82 17.43
C GLY A 286 -19.18 -1.89 17.64
N PHE A 287 -18.42 -1.69 16.59
CA PHE A 287 -16.96 -1.68 16.56
C PHE A 287 -16.38 -0.32 16.12
N ASP A 288 -16.81 0.76 16.78
CA ASP A 288 -16.26 2.08 16.52
C ASP A 288 -14.76 2.15 16.79
N GLY A 289 -14.03 2.92 15.99
CA GLY A 289 -12.62 3.23 16.20
C GLY A 289 -11.64 2.07 15.88
N LEU A 290 -12.04 1.10 15.06
CA LEU A 290 -11.08 0.18 14.46
C LEU A 290 -10.18 0.92 13.47
N GLU A 291 -8.91 0.54 13.40
CA GLU A 291 -8.02 1.00 12.35
C GLU A 291 -8.35 0.30 11.03
N PHE A 292 -8.22 1.02 9.91
CA PHE A 292 -8.41 0.46 8.57
C PHE A 292 -7.10 0.48 7.80
N ILE A 293 -6.69 -0.69 7.36
CA ILE A 293 -5.39 -0.91 6.73
C ILE A 293 -5.60 -1.47 5.33
N ILE A 294 -5.19 -0.70 4.32
CA ILE A 294 -5.08 -1.22 2.96
C ILE A 294 -3.68 -1.80 2.79
N ASN A 295 -3.54 -3.09 3.08
CA ASN A 295 -2.24 -3.73 3.24
C ASN A 295 -1.66 -4.36 1.98
N GLU A 296 -2.40 -4.28 0.86
CA GLU A 296 -1.90 -4.43 -0.50
C GLU A 296 -2.68 -3.52 -1.43
N TRP A 297 -2.00 -2.66 -2.15
CA TRP A 297 -2.60 -1.88 -3.22
C TRP A 297 -1.62 -1.61 -4.34
N HIS A 298 -2.11 -1.60 -5.57
CA HIS A 298 -1.34 -1.23 -6.75
C HIS A 298 -2.29 -0.81 -7.89
N PHE A 299 -1.76 -0.01 -8.82
CA PHE A 299 -2.42 0.19 -10.09
C PHE A 299 -2.57 -1.16 -10.82
N TYR A 300 -3.76 -1.48 -11.23
CA TYR A 300 -4.01 -2.66 -12.03
C TYR A 300 -5.06 -2.38 -13.08
N CYS A 301 -4.69 -2.60 -14.34
CA CYS A 301 -5.58 -2.46 -15.47
C CYS A 301 -5.38 -3.65 -16.40
N LYS A 302 -6.29 -4.63 -16.32
CA LYS A 302 -6.32 -5.77 -17.21
C LYS A 302 -7.77 -6.06 -17.60
N ALA A 303 -8.02 -6.14 -18.89
CA ALA A 303 -9.33 -6.56 -19.38
C ALA A 303 -9.75 -7.90 -18.76
N GLY A 304 -10.92 -7.94 -18.13
CA GLY A 304 -11.47 -9.15 -17.52
C GLY A 304 -11.18 -9.34 -16.03
N TRP A 305 -10.42 -8.47 -15.38
CA TRP A 305 -10.20 -8.50 -13.93
C TRP A 305 -11.05 -7.43 -13.22
N GLY A 306 -12.14 -7.85 -12.65
CA GLY A 306 -13.03 -6.98 -11.89
C GLY A 306 -13.76 -5.92 -12.76
N LYS A 307 -14.37 -4.94 -12.08
CA LYS A 307 -15.04 -3.79 -12.72
C LYS A 307 -14.08 -2.60 -12.77
N ASN A 308 -12.94 -2.75 -13.40
CA ASN A 308 -12.02 -1.64 -13.59
C ASN A 308 -12.50 -0.72 -14.70
N ALA A 309 -12.22 0.57 -14.59
CA ALA A 309 -12.39 1.50 -15.69
C ALA A 309 -11.60 1.04 -16.91
N ALA A 310 -12.02 1.44 -18.10
CA ALA A 310 -11.35 1.07 -19.33
C ALA A 310 -9.88 1.45 -19.28
N CYS A 311 -9.01 0.51 -19.61
CA CYS A 311 -7.58 0.75 -19.73
C CYS A 311 -7.30 1.77 -20.85
N ARG A 312 -6.30 2.62 -20.63
CA ARG A 312 -5.82 3.60 -21.60
C ARG A 312 -4.34 3.35 -21.87
N ALA A 313 -3.90 3.60 -23.06
CA ALA A 313 -2.48 3.47 -23.37
C ALA A 313 -1.68 4.71 -22.86
N PRO A 314 -0.47 4.55 -22.30
CA PRO A 314 0.16 3.29 -21.93
C PRO A 314 -0.33 2.83 -20.54
N ASP A 315 -1.06 1.72 -20.48
CA ASP A 315 -1.59 1.20 -19.23
C ASP A 315 -0.92 -0.13 -18.88
N ASN A 316 0.15 -0.08 -18.12
CA ASN A 316 0.73 -1.22 -17.45
C ASN A 316 1.08 -0.87 -16.00
N MET A 317 1.44 -1.85 -15.21
CA MET A 317 1.71 -1.66 -13.78
C MET A 317 2.95 -0.81 -13.47
N ASN A 318 3.78 -0.47 -14.45
CA ASN A 318 5.09 0.15 -14.26
C ASN A 318 5.28 1.46 -15.01
N ASP A 319 4.27 1.93 -15.73
CA ASP A 319 4.33 3.13 -16.54
C ASP A 319 3.90 4.41 -15.80
N ILE A 320 3.82 5.50 -16.58
CA ILE A 320 3.49 6.82 -16.03
C ILE A 320 2.05 6.90 -15.47
N ASN A 321 1.10 6.18 -16.04
CA ASN A 321 -0.26 6.18 -15.52
C ASN A 321 -0.34 5.48 -14.16
N SER A 322 0.39 4.37 -13.99
CA SER A 322 0.55 3.71 -12.70
C SER A 322 1.22 4.60 -11.65
N ALA A 323 2.26 5.32 -12.05
CA ALA A 323 2.96 6.25 -11.16
C ALA A 323 2.08 7.44 -10.73
N CYS A 324 1.34 8.03 -11.66
CA CYS A 324 0.41 9.12 -11.35
C CYS A 324 -0.79 8.63 -10.53
N TYR A 325 -1.33 7.43 -10.81
CA TYR A 325 -2.30 6.79 -9.93
C TYR A 325 -1.76 6.67 -8.50
N SER A 326 -0.54 6.16 -8.35
CA SER A 326 0.08 5.96 -7.05
C SER A 326 0.25 7.28 -6.28
N LEU A 327 0.70 8.34 -6.94
CA LEU A 327 0.83 9.67 -6.33
C LEU A 327 -0.52 10.30 -5.98
N THR A 328 -1.55 10.12 -6.81
CA THR A 328 -2.93 10.53 -6.52
C THR A 328 -3.45 9.80 -5.26
N VAL A 329 -3.25 8.48 -5.19
CA VAL A 329 -3.65 7.67 -4.03
C VAL A 329 -2.91 8.13 -2.78
N LEU A 330 -1.56 8.23 -2.80
CA LEU A 330 -0.75 8.64 -1.65
C LEU A 330 -1.15 10.03 -1.13
N SER A 331 -1.42 10.98 -2.03
CA SER A 331 -1.88 12.32 -1.66
C SER A 331 -3.22 12.29 -0.93
N ARG A 332 -4.18 11.54 -1.45
CA ARG A 332 -5.53 11.45 -0.90
C ARG A 332 -5.58 10.61 0.38
N LEU A 333 -4.71 9.62 0.54
CA LEU A 333 -4.58 8.82 1.76
C LEU A 333 -4.33 9.69 2.98
N GLN A 334 -3.58 10.78 2.85
CA GLN A 334 -3.21 11.64 3.97
C GLN A 334 -4.40 12.26 4.71
N THR A 335 -5.55 12.40 4.05
CA THR A 335 -6.80 12.94 4.60
C THR A 335 -7.94 11.93 4.63
N SER A 336 -7.66 10.66 4.33
CA SER A 336 -8.64 9.57 4.27
C SER A 336 -8.91 8.90 5.62
N ARG A 337 -9.88 7.96 5.62
CA ARG A 337 -10.21 7.11 6.77
C ARG A 337 -9.22 5.95 6.96
N TYR A 338 -8.33 5.69 6.02
CA TYR A 338 -7.26 4.69 6.20
C TYR A 338 -6.26 5.14 7.27
N ASP A 339 -5.76 4.20 8.05
CA ASP A 339 -4.75 4.41 9.07
C ASP A 339 -3.36 4.01 8.58
N GLN A 340 -3.27 2.96 7.76
CA GLN A 340 -2.03 2.54 7.09
C GLN A 340 -2.32 2.10 5.66
N ALA A 341 -1.29 2.21 4.77
CA ALA A 341 -1.39 1.81 3.38
C ALA A 341 -0.07 1.24 2.85
N TYR A 342 -0.13 0.07 2.20
CA TYR A 342 1.04 -0.69 1.75
C TYR A 342 1.02 -0.89 0.25
N PHE A 343 1.92 -0.21 -0.46
CA PHE A 343 2.12 -0.42 -1.89
C PHE A 343 2.71 -1.81 -2.16
N TYR A 344 2.08 -2.60 -3.00
CA TYR A 344 2.56 -3.94 -3.33
C TYR A 344 3.24 -3.93 -4.71
N GLY A 345 4.60 -4.11 -4.80
CA GLY A 345 5.48 -4.47 -3.71
C GLY A 345 6.87 -3.88 -3.88
N CYS A 346 7.56 -3.80 -2.75
CA CYS A 346 8.91 -3.26 -2.68
C CYS A 346 9.97 -4.29 -3.09
N ARG A 347 10.08 -4.55 -4.38
CA ARG A 347 11.09 -5.45 -4.94
C ARG A 347 11.65 -4.88 -6.25
N PHE A 348 12.82 -5.38 -6.65
CA PHE A 348 13.54 -4.93 -7.85
C PHE A 348 13.60 -6.03 -8.91
N ASP A 349 12.52 -6.77 -9.04
CA ASP A 349 12.29 -7.81 -10.03
C ASP A 349 10.82 -7.84 -10.44
N GLY A 350 10.54 -8.32 -11.65
CA GLY A 350 9.19 -8.58 -12.14
C GLY A 350 8.27 -7.36 -12.23
N SER A 351 7.03 -7.63 -12.61
CA SER A 351 6.01 -6.60 -12.90
C SER A 351 5.43 -5.90 -11.66
N TRP A 352 5.58 -6.49 -10.48
CA TRP A 352 5.07 -5.95 -9.21
C TRP A 352 6.07 -5.07 -8.46
N GLY A 353 7.23 -4.79 -9.04
CA GLY A 353 8.32 -4.10 -8.37
C GLY A 353 8.67 -2.76 -9.01
N PHE A 354 9.89 -2.30 -8.68
CA PHE A 354 10.42 -1.00 -9.06
C PHE A 354 11.42 -1.02 -10.21
N LYS A 355 11.56 -2.16 -10.87
CA LYS A 355 12.47 -2.34 -11.99
C LYS A 355 11.71 -2.85 -13.19
N ASP A 356 11.94 -2.24 -14.34
CA ASP A 356 11.43 -2.77 -15.60
C ASP A 356 12.10 -4.10 -15.93
N TYR A 357 11.30 -5.11 -16.25
CA TYR A 357 11.80 -6.47 -16.47
C TYR A 357 12.69 -6.58 -17.70
N ASN A 358 12.37 -5.83 -18.76
CA ASN A 358 13.06 -5.93 -20.04
C ASN A 358 14.34 -5.09 -20.08
N SER A 359 14.28 -3.84 -19.64
CA SER A 359 15.42 -2.92 -19.68
C SER A 359 16.34 -3.06 -18.47
N GLY A 360 15.82 -3.56 -17.34
CA GLY A 360 16.56 -3.58 -16.10
C GLY A 360 16.69 -2.23 -15.39
N GLU A 361 16.07 -1.19 -15.92
CA GLU A 361 16.07 0.16 -15.37
C GLU A 361 14.97 0.35 -14.30
N LEU A 362 15.12 1.38 -13.48
CA LEU A 362 14.09 1.77 -12.51
C LEU A 362 12.85 2.28 -13.24
N ASN A 363 11.67 1.79 -12.86
CA ASN A 363 10.40 2.16 -13.50
C ASN A 363 9.78 3.43 -12.90
N LYS A 364 8.66 3.89 -13.47
CA LYS A 364 7.99 5.14 -13.06
C LYS A 364 7.48 5.09 -11.61
N ASN A 365 7.06 3.93 -11.10
CA ASN A 365 6.62 3.79 -9.71
C ASN A 365 7.75 4.03 -8.71
N PHE A 366 8.99 3.66 -9.02
CA PHE A 366 10.13 4.01 -8.16
C PHE A 366 10.23 5.52 -7.96
N TYR A 367 10.15 6.28 -9.04
CA TYR A 367 10.25 7.73 -8.98
C TYR A 367 9.04 8.38 -8.29
N ALA A 368 7.86 7.80 -8.43
CA ALA A 368 6.68 8.22 -7.70
C ALA A 368 6.85 8.02 -6.18
N MET A 369 7.28 6.83 -5.74
CA MET A 369 7.52 6.56 -4.32
C MET A 369 8.65 7.43 -3.76
N LYS A 370 9.71 7.66 -4.54
CA LYS A 370 10.80 8.57 -4.17
C LYS A 370 10.29 10.00 -3.98
N ALA A 371 9.49 10.53 -4.90
CA ALA A 371 8.94 11.88 -4.80
C ALA A 371 8.10 12.05 -3.52
N PHE A 372 7.24 11.10 -3.21
CA PHE A 372 6.43 11.14 -2.00
C PHE A 372 7.27 10.91 -0.73
N GLY A 373 8.28 10.05 -0.79
CA GLY A 373 9.25 9.83 0.27
C GLY A 373 10.07 11.06 0.62
N GLU A 374 10.38 11.93 -0.35
CA GLU A 374 11.03 13.22 -0.13
C GLU A 374 10.11 14.19 0.65
N ILE A 375 8.82 14.24 0.30
CA ILE A 375 7.84 15.05 1.05
C ILE A 375 7.74 14.54 2.50
N LYS A 376 7.61 13.22 2.69
CA LYS A 376 7.58 12.60 4.03
C LYS A 376 8.82 12.93 4.87
N ARG A 377 9.99 13.00 4.25
CA ARG A 377 11.26 13.30 4.94
C ARG A 377 11.34 14.75 5.36
N ASP A 378 10.92 15.68 4.47
CA ASP A 378 11.18 17.11 4.60
C ASP A 378 10.00 17.88 5.23
N CYS A 379 8.80 17.31 5.25
CA CYS A 379 7.58 17.98 5.69
C CYS A 379 6.85 17.23 6.81
N THR A 380 6.27 17.99 7.74
CA THR A 380 5.52 17.48 8.89
C THR A 380 4.06 17.91 8.92
N ASP A 381 3.74 19.00 8.23
CA ASP A 381 2.42 19.62 8.26
C ASP A 381 1.82 19.64 6.84
N ILE A 382 0.59 19.13 6.72
CA ILE A 382 -0.18 19.20 5.48
C ILE A 382 -0.80 20.58 5.38
N CYS A 383 -0.66 21.21 4.20
CA CYS A 383 -1.22 22.52 3.93
C CYS A 383 -2.47 22.42 3.04
N ALA A 384 -3.35 23.42 3.14
CA ALA A 384 -4.53 23.47 2.31
C ALA A 384 -4.18 23.49 0.81
N SER A 385 -4.74 22.57 0.06
CA SER A 385 -4.58 22.48 -1.40
C SER A 385 -5.84 21.93 -2.05
N THR A 386 -6.19 22.48 -3.21
CA THR A 386 -7.37 22.06 -3.98
C THR A 386 -7.09 22.11 -5.48
N SER A 387 -7.87 21.35 -6.24
CA SER A 387 -7.92 21.44 -7.69
C SER A 387 -9.38 21.58 -8.15
N THR A 388 -9.62 22.34 -9.21
CA THR A 388 -10.93 22.44 -9.87
C THR A 388 -11.12 21.37 -10.94
N ASP A 389 -10.06 20.66 -11.32
CA ASP A 389 -10.10 19.52 -12.24
C ASP A 389 -10.08 18.21 -11.47
N LYS A 390 -11.01 17.31 -11.78
CA LYS A 390 -11.12 15.99 -11.12
C LYS A 390 -9.97 15.05 -11.44
N ASP A 391 -9.31 15.24 -12.58
CA ASP A 391 -8.18 14.43 -13.03
C ASP A 391 -6.83 14.96 -12.48
N VAL A 392 -6.85 16.13 -11.81
CA VAL A 392 -5.67 16.76 -11.20
C VAL A 392 -5.80 16.74 -9.68
N THR A 393 -4.83 16.12 -9.01
CA THR A 393 -4.71 16.11 -7.55
C THR A 393 -3.58 17.04 -7.11
N ALA A 394 -3.84 17.86 -6.09
CA ALA A 394 -2.84 18.70 -5.45
C ALA A 394 -2.63 18.26 -4.00
N PHE A 395 -1.38 18.14 -3.58
CA PHE A 395 -1.00 17.84 -2.21
C PHE A 395 0.14 18.77 -1.78
N ALA A 396 -0.08 19.52 -0.72
CA ALA A 396 0.86 20.50 -0.22
C ALA A 396 1.26 20.20 1.23
N ALA A 397 2.54 20.36 1.53
CA ALA A 397 3.06 20.15 2.87
C ALA A 397 4.23 21.10 3.18
N LYS A 398 4.52 21.36 4.46
CA LYS A 398 5.63 22.20 4.90
C LYS A 398 6.44 21.57 6.02
N SER A 399 7.70 21.97 6.13
CA SER A 399 8.61 21.58 7.21
C SER A 399 8.17 22.17 8.55
N ALA A 400 8.58 21.52 9.65
CA ALA A 400 8.27 21.98 11.00
C ALA A 400 8.82 23.38 11.32
N ASP A 401 9.98 23.72 10.76
CA ASP A 401 10.63 25.03 10.94
C ASP A 401 10.12 26.09 9.97
N GLY A 402 9.21 25.74 9.06
CA GLY A 402 8.63 26.64 8.07
C GLY A 402 9.58 27.09 6.94
N LYS A 403 10.82 26.55 6.88
CA LYS A 403 11.81 26.98 5.89
C LYS A 403 11.65 26.33 4.53
N ARG A 404 10.89 25.25 4.45
CA ARG A 404 10.60 24.52 3.21
C ARG A 404 9.14 24.19 3.10
N ALA A 405 8.58 24.35 1.91
CA ALA A 405 7.29 23.80 1.56
C ALA A 405 7.39 23.04 0.23
N MET A 406 6.56 22.04 0.08
CA MET A 406 6.51 21.19 -1.12
C MET A 406 5.09 21.09 -1.62
N LEU A 407 4.93 21.14 -2.94
CA LEU A 407 3.66 20.92 -3.62
C LEU A 407 3.83 19.82 -4.65
N LEU A 408 3.05 18.75 -4.48
CA LEU A 408 2.90 17.68 -5.46
C LEU A 408 1.60 17.94 -6.24
N VAL A 409 1.73 18.07 -7.55
CA VAL A 409 0.59 18.16 -8.47
C VAL A 409 0.64 16.95 -9.38
N THR A 410 -0.42 16.16 -9.38
CA THR A 410 -0.51 14.93 -10.18
C THR A 410 -1.66 15.05 -11.15
N ASP A 411 -1.38 14.97 -12.43
CA ASP A 411 -2.34 14.84 -13.51
C ASP A 411 -2.47 13.35 -13.86
N TYR A 412 -3.59 12.74 -13.49
CA TYR A 412 -3.90 11.35 -13.78
C TYR A 412 -5.00 11.28 -14.84
N TYR A 413 -4.59 11.02 -16.09
CA TYR A 413 -5.42 11.00 -17.29
C TYR A 413 -5.97 12.37 -17.75
N GLY A 414 -5.51 13.48 -17.19
CA GLY A 414 -5.89 14.82 -17.63
C GLY A 414 -5.37 15.15 -19.03
N ARG A 415 -6.06 16.05 -19.71
CA ARG A 415 -5.76 16.41 -21.10
C ARG A 415 -5.03 17.75 -21.22
N ASP A 416 -5.08 18.56 -20.20
CA ASP A 416 -4.50 19.89 -20.24
C ASP A 416 -2.97 19.84 -20.20
N MET A 417 -2.34 20.50 -21.15
CA MET A 417 -0.88 20.57 -21.26
C MET A 417 -0.27 21.59 -20.27
N ARG A 418 -1.09 22.43 -19.64
CA ARG A 418 -0.66 23.48 -18.70
C ARG A 418 -1.58 23.49 -17.51
N ILE A 419 -0.99 23.45 -16.32
CA ILE A 419 -1.71 23.49 -15.05
C ILE A 419 -1.33 24.77 -14.34
N PRO A 420 -2.21 25.79 -14.35
CA PRO A 420 -2.01 27.02 -13.58
C PRO A 420 -2.13 26.72 -12.08
N VAL A 421 -1.20 27.26 -11.31
CA VAL A 421 -1.13 27.11 -9.84
C VAL A 421 -1.15 28.48 -9.19
N SER A 422 -2.06 28.67 -8.23
CA SER A 422 -2.11 29.83 -7.33
C SER A 422 -1.56 29.47 -5.97
N VAL A 423 -0.58 30.22 -5.50
CA VAL A 423 0.15 29.96 -4.25
C VAL A 423 -0.08 31.12 -3.30
N LYS A 424 -0.60 30.81 -2.11
CA LYS A 424 -0.72 31.72 -0.96
C LYS A 424 0.29 31.33 0.12
N GLY A 425 0.63 32.27 0.98
CA GLY A 425 1.60 32.01 2.05
C GLY A 425 3.02 31.74 1.53
N ALA A 426 3.36 32.29 0.36
CA ALA A 426 4.68 32.22 -0.25
C ALA A 426 5.50 33.47 -0.08
N ASP A 427 5.09 34.37 0.83
CA ASP A 427 5.84 35.59 1.15
C ASP A 427 7.21 35.20 1.73
N GLY A 428 8.28 35.81 1.19
CA GLY A 428 9.65 35.51 1.63
C GLY A 428 10.30 34.28 0.99
N VAL A 429 9.64 33.64 0.01
CA VAL A 429 10.28 32.57 -0.78
C VAL A 429 11.48 33.08 -1.52
N LYS A 430 12.64 32.45 -1.28
CA LYS A 430 13.93 32.79 -1.89
C LYS A 430 14.22 32.03 -3.17
N ASN A 431 13.73 30.75 -3.19
CA ASN A 431 13.96 29.87 -4.32
C ASN A 431 12.74 29.00 -4.59
N VAL A 432 12.42 28.79 -5.86
CA VAL A 432 11.41 27.82 -6.32
C VAL A 432 12.05 26.91 -7.35
N SER A 433 11.97 25.62 -7.12
CA SER A 433 12.42 24.61 -8.08
C SER A 433 11.31 23.58 -8.33
N ALA A 434 11.32 22.99 -9.50
CA ALA A 434 10.35 21.96 -9.86
C ALA A 434 11.03 20.82 -10.62
N ARG A 435 10.48 19.62 -10.43
CA ARG A 435 10.85 18.41 -11.17
C ARG A 435 9.59 17.76 -11.70
N VAL A 436 9.70 17.10 -12.87
CA VAL A 436 8.59 16.42 -13.51
C VAL A 436 8.85 14.92 -13.66
N LEU A 437 7.85 14.12 -13.34
CA LEU A 437 7.74 12.73 -13.69
C LEU A 437 6.70 12.63 -14.81
N SER A 438 7.13 12.15 -16.00
CA SER A 438 6.27 12.00 -17.17
C SER A 438 6.63 10.72 -17.94
N PHE A 439 6.03 10.51 -19.10
CA PHE A 439 6.40 9.37 -19.94
C PHE A 439 7.90 9.37 -20.26
N GLU A 440 8.46 10.52 -20.63
CA GLU A 440 9.88 10.63 -21.01
C GLU A 440 10.80 10.95 -19.82
N LYS A 441 10.32 11.63 -18.78
CA LYS A 441 11.15 12.20 -17.70
C LYS A 441 10.97 11.48 -16.36
N ASN A 442 12.07 11.35 -15.62
CA ASN A 442 12.17 10.62 -14.35
C ASN A 442 12.50 11.56 -13.16
N LEU A 443 11.59 12.46 -12.80
CA LEU A 443 11.82 13.52 -11.79
C LEU A 443 12.97 14.46 -12.19
N GLU A 444 13.02 14.82 -13.46
CA GLU A 444 14.00 15.75 -13.98
C GLU A 444 13.58 17.20 -13.73
N PRO A 445 14.57 18.10 -13.55
CA PRO A 445 14.30 19.52 -13.37
C PRO A 445 13.55 20.14 -14.56
N ILE A 446 12.66 21.07 -14.24
CA ILE A 446 11.98 21.93 -15.20
C ILE A 446 12.03 23.38 -14.74
N ASP A 447 12.00 24.30 -15.70
CA ASP A 447 11.94 25.72 -15.39
C ASP A 447 10.55 26.12 -14.92
N VAL A 448 10.48 26.74 -13.75
CA VAL A 448 9.28 27.37 -13.21
C VAL A 448 9.61 28.75 -12.66
N LYS A 449 8.66 29.67 -12.76
CA LYS A 449 8.78 31.00 -12.18
C LYS A 449 7.56 31.32 -11.35
N LEU A 450 7.75 31.60 -10.08
CA LEU A 450 6.72 32.16 -9.22
C LEU A 450 6.70 33.67 -9.41
N LYS A 451 5.57 34.20 -9.88
CA LYS A 451 5.31 35.61 -10.06
C LYS A 451 3.96 35.99 -9.50
N ASP A 452 3.89 36.94 -8.60
CA ASP A 452 2.63 37.41 -7.99
C ASP A 452 1.78 36.27 -7.42
N GLY A 453 2.42 35.29 -6.73
CA GLY A 453 1.76 34.12 -6.17
C GLY A 453 1.23 33.14 -7.23
N LYS A 454 1.71 33.18 -8.46
CA LYS A 454 1.29 32.29 -9.54
C LYS A 454 2.45 31.64 -10.24
N LEU A 455 2.27 30.37 -10.63
CA LEU A 455 3.17 29.63 -11.51
C LEU A 455 2.36 28.73 -12.46
N THR A 456 2.99 28.24 -13.49
CA THR A 456 2.36 27.29 -14.43
C THR A 456 3.26 26.09 -14.60
N LEU A 457 2.69 24.89 -14.44
CA LEU A 457 3.34 23.61 -14.70
C LEU A 457 2.99 23.17 -16.12
N ALA A 458 4.00 22.93 -16.95
CA ALA A 458 3.83 22.51 -18.33
C ALA A 458 4.22 21.04 -18.48
N LYS A 459 3.31 20.22 -18.98
CA LYS A 459 3.57 18.81 -19.30
C LYS A 459 4.52 18.72 -20.49
N PRO A 460 5.53 17.86 -20.43
CA PRO A 460 6.44 17.67 -21.57
C PRO A 460 5.80 16.86 -22.70
N ASP A 461 4.78 16.05 -22.39
CA ASP A 461 4.06 15.16 -23.31
C ASP A 461 2.56 15.11 -22.98
N ALA A 462 1.79 14.43 -23.82
CA ALA A 462 0.33 14.36 -23.70
C ALA A 462 -0.20 13.29 -22.72
N TYR A 463 0.73 12.58 -22.06
CA TYR A 463 0.35 11.55 -21.08
C TYR A 463 0.14 12.14 -19.68
N SER A 464 -0.20 11.27 -18.71
CA SER A 464 -0.22 11.64 -17.29
C SER A 464 1.14 12.19 -16.86
N ALA A 465 1.15 13.10 -15.89
CA ALA A 465 2.38 13.65 -15.36
C ALA A 465 2.25 14.03 -13.89
N ALA A 466 3.35 14.03 -13.16
CA ALA A 466 3.40 14.54 -11.81
C ALA A 466 4.55 15.56 -11.65
N PHE A 467 4.28 16.60 -10.88
CA PHE A 467 5.21 17.69 -10.62
C PHE A 467 5.49 17.80 -9.13
N LEU A 468 6.75 17.78 -8.76
CA LEU A 468 7.18 18.06 -7.39
C LEU A 468 7.85 19.44 -7.37
N VAL A 469 7.17 20.40 -6.75
CA VAL A 469 7.61 21.80 -6.63
C VAL A 469 8.08 22.04 -5.20
N THR A 470 9.27 22.58 -5.04
CA THR A 470 9.87 22.93 -3.75
C THR A 470 10.00 24.42 -3.62
N PHE A 471 9.62 24.95 -2.48
CA PHE A 471 9.70 26.35 -2.09
C PHE A 471 10.63 26.44 -0.87
N ASP A 472 11.75 27.18 -0.98
CA ASP A 472 12.66 27.45 0.12
C ASP A 472 12.49 28.92 0.58
N PHE A 473 12.24 29.13 1.87
CA PHE A 473 11.94 30.41 2.49
C PHE A 473 13.17 31.08 3.14
#